data_e1c4e26431685546949ea970947a2b8f
#
_entry.id   e1c4e26431685546949ea970947a2b8f
#
_cell.length_a   1.000
_cell.length_b   1.000
_cell.length_c   1.000
_cell.angle_alpha   90.00
_cell.angle_beta   90.00
_cell.angle_gamma   90.00
#
_symmetry.space_group_name_H-M   'P 1'
#
loop_
_entity.id
_entity.type
_entity.pdbx_description
1 polymer ?
#
loop_
_entity_poly.entity_id
_entity_poly.type
_entity_poly.pdbx_seq_one_letter_code
_entity_poly.pdbx_strand_id
1 'polypeptide(L)'
;NHDGTYESTSVTMTGGTVNAVFGGGLHKSHVATANVVIKDGAVIGQIAGGAASSFSGTTCHQPWPGSDSPNAFVDTANATIEGGTIKGSALVYGGGEGMSQTGNTNLNITGGTFDKAYIIPGGSNGTTTGTAKVEISTDIKDSIVQGIKRGKTENIVIDIKTGAKVNKVYAG
;
A
#
# COMPACT_ATOMS: atom_id res chain seq x y z
N ASN A 1 10.42 22.11 2.20
CA ASN A 1 9.37 22.10 1.19
C ASN A 1 9.08 20.64 0.81
N HIS A 2 7.86 20.20 1.06
CA HIS A 2 7.43 18.84 0.73
C HIS A 2 6.66 18.80 -0.61
N ASP A 3 6.62 19.91 -1.34
CA ASP A 3 5.98 20.05 -2.63
C ASP A 3 7.00 19.66 -3.70
N GLY A 4 6.93 18.44 -4.20
CA GLY A 4 7.87 17.94 -5.20
C GLY A 4 7.18 17.03 -6.21
N THR A 5 7.65 17.11 -7.47
CA THR A 5 7.28 16.18 -8.54
C THR A 5 8.47 15.28 -8.82
N TYR A 6 8.21 13.97 -8.85
CA TYR A 6 9.23 12.95 -9.05
C TYR A 6 8.79 12.00 -10.17
N GLU A 7 9.68 11.65 -11.07
CA GLU A 7 9.41 10.61 -12.07
C GLU A 7 9.27 9.24 -11.43
N SER A 8 10.15 8.94 -10.47
CA SER A 8 10.06 7.68 -9.74
C SER A 8 10.62 7.78 -8.33
N THR A 9 10.08 6.93 -7.46
CA THR A 9 10.61 6.64 -6.13
C THR A 9 10.78 5.13 -5.98
N SER A 10 11.78 4.71 -5.21
CA SER A 10 12.01 3.29 -4.95
C SER A 10 12.45 3.08 -3.51
N VAL A 11 11.80 2.13 -2.84
CA VAL A 11 12.19 1.64 -1.52
C VAL A 11 12.40 0.14 -1.61
N THR A 12 13.60 -0.32 -1.28
CA THR A 12 13.90 -1.74 -1.19
C THR A 12 14.36 -2.08 0.22
N MET A 13 13.67 -3.02 0.85
CA MET A 13 14.00 -3.52 2.19
C MET A 13 14.64 -4.91 2.06
N THR A 14 15.89 -5.02 2.49
CA THR A 14 16.70 -6.25 2.45
C THR A 14 17.04 -6.80 3.84
N GLY A 15 16.44 -6.24 4.89
CA GLY A 15 16.65 -6.64 6.27
C GLY A 15 16.20 -5.55 7.25
N GLY A 16 16.46 -5.76 8.53
CA GLY A 16 16.08 -4.81 9.58
C GLY A 16 14.61 -4.89 9.99
N THR A 17 14.17 -3.95 10.80
CA THR A 17 12.79 -3.84 11.27
C THR A 17 12.28 -2.43 11.09
N VAL A 18 11.12 -2.27 10.46
CA VAL A 18 10.45 -0.99 10.29
C VAL A 18 8.99 -1.06 10.75
N ASN A 19 8.45 0.08 11.18
CA ASN A 19 7.04 0.18 11.49
C ASN A 19 6.19 0.35 10.22
N ALA A 20 6.64 1.20 9.31
CA ALA A 20 5.90 1.47 8.08
C ALA A 20 6.82 1.74 6.90
N VAL A 21 6.37 1.34 5.70
CA VAL A 21 7.02 1.58 4.41
C VAL A 21 6.01 2.26 3.48
N PHE A 22 6.42 3.35 2.85
CA PHE A 22 5.64 4.07 1.83
C PHE A 22 6.46 4.23 0.56
N GLY A 23 5.87 3.91 -0.58
CA GLY A 23 6.53 4.06 -1.89
C GLY A 23 6.50 5.49 -2.39
N GLY A 24 5.39 6.18 -2.22
CA GLY A 24 5.20 7.57 -2.63
C GLY A 24 5.71 8.59 -1.61
N GLY A 25 5.50 9.85 -1.93
CA GLY A 25 5.90 10.95 -1.07
C GLY A 25 4.94 11.25 0.07
N LEU A 26 5.29 12.26 0.85
CA LEU A 26 4.50 12.80 1.95
C LEU A 26 3.92 14.14 1.52
N HIS A 27 2.70 14.47 1.99
CA HIS A 27 2.03 15.73 1.67
C HIS A 27 1.86 15.99 0.17
N LYS A 28 1.99 17.24 -0.27
CA LYS A 28 1.74 17.72 -1.65
C LYS A 28 2.76 17.23 -2.68
N SER A 29 3.17 15.98 -2.61
CA SER A 29 4.07 15.39 -3.59
C SER A 29 3.30 14.73 -4.74
N HIS A 30 3.87 14.75 -5.93
CA HIS A 30 3.42 13.97 -7.07
C HIS A 30 4.55 13.04 -7.51
N VAL A 31 4.24 11.75 -7.60
CA VAL A 31 5.18 10.71 -8.04
C VAL A 31 4.54 9.96 -9.21
N ALA A 32 5.19 9.94 -10.36
CA ALA A 32 4.66 9.20 -11.50
C ALA A 32 4.70 7.68 -11.25
N THR A 33 5.82 7.15 -10.76
CA THR A 33 5.91 5.72 -10.42
C THR A 33 6.55 5.52 -9.05
N ALA A 34 5.82 4.93 -8.11
CA ALA A 34 6.33 4.55 -6.81
C ALA A 34 6.56 3.02 -6.76
N ASN A 35 7.71 2.60 -6.24
CA ASN A 35 8.08 1.20 -6.14
C ASN A 35 8.49 0.84 -4.71
N VAL A 36 7.89 -0.23 -4.17
CA VAL A 36 8.26 -0.84 -2.89
C VAL A 36 8.60 -2.30 -3.12
N VAL A 37 9.75 -2.74 -2.65
CA VAL A 37 10.15 -4.15 -2.68
C VAL A 37 10.59 -4.60 -1.29
N ILE A 38 9.90 -5.56 -0.72
CA ILE A 38 10.27 -6.19 0.55
C ILE A 38 10.88 -7.56 0.22
N LYS A 39 12.20 -7.69 0.43
CA LYS A 39 12.95 -8.93 0.20
C LYS A 39 13.21 -9.69 1.48
N ASP A 40 13.47 -8.96 2.57
CA ASP A 40 13.76 -9.53 3.88
C ASP A 40 13.52 -8.49 4.98
N GLY A 41 13.62 -8.92 6.26
CA GLY A 41 13.40 -8.09 7.43
C GLY A 41 11.99 -8.21 8.01
N ALA A 42 11.58 -7.25 8.84
CA ALA A 42 10.27 -7.27 9.48
C ALA A 42 9.53 -5.94 9.32
N VAL A 43 8.26 -6.00 8.92
CA VAL A 43 7.34 -4.86 8.92
C VAL A 43 6.27 -5.11 9.99
N ILE A 44 6.13 -4.17 10.92
CA ILE A 44 5.26 -4.32 12.09
C ILE A 44 3.87 -3.72 11.85
N GLY A 45 3.78 -2.58 11.20
CA GLY A 45 2.54 -1.81 11.08
C GLY A 45 1.96 -1.81 9.68
N GLN A 46 2.67 -1.24 8.69
CA GLN A 46 2.08 -1.14 7.35
C GLN A 46 3.09 -1.07 6.20
N ILE A 47 2.60 -1.50 5.04
CA ILE A 47 3.23 -1.30 3.74
C ILE A 47 2.21 -0.59 2.85
N ALA A 48 2.61 0.49 2.20
CA ALA A 48 1.81 1.19 1.20
C ALA A 48 2.63 1.42 -0.06
N GLY A 49 2.16 0.94 -1.20
CA GLY A 49 2.79 1.22 -2.50
C GLY A 49 2.71 2.69 -2.88
N GLY A 50 1.61 3.35 -2.52
CA GLY A 50 1.37 4.77 -2.76
C GLY A 50 1.94 5.70 -1.69
N ALA A 51 1.38 6.90 -1.63
CA ALA A 51 1.82 7.98 -0.75
C ALA A 51 1.15 7.94 0.63
N ALA A 52 1.75 8.63 1.60
CA ALA A 52 1.13 8.91 2.88
C ALA A 52 0.69 10.38 2.96
N SER A 53 -0.53 10.63 3.42
CA SER A 53 -0.99 12.00 3.69
C SER A 53 -1.15 12.28 5.18
N SER A 54 -1.25 11.27 6.01
CA SER A 54 -1.24 11.40 7.46
C SER A 54 -0.42 10.29 8.10
N PHE A 55 0.49 10.66 8.97
CA PHE A 55 1.23 9.71 9.80
C PHE A 55 0.50 9.59 11.13
N SER A 56 0.10 8.39 11.52
CA SER A 56 -0.42 8.14 12.87
C SER A 56 0.70 8.39 13.88
N GLY A 57 0.59 9.48 14.64
CA GLY A 57 1.52 9.82 15.73
C GLY A 57 2.33 11.10 15.57
N THR A 58 2.43 11.67 14.39
CA THR A 58 2.90 13.04 14.21
C THR A 58 1.85 13.78 13.38
N THR A 59 1.37 14.88 13.89
CA THR A 59 0.49 15.80 13.17
C THR A 59 1.19 16.33 11.92
N CYS A 60 1.17 15.54 10.85
CA CYS A 60 1.26 16.12 9.53
C CYS A 60 0.04 17.01 9.40
N HIS A 61 0.25 18.32 9.25
CA HIS A 61 -0.82 19.30 9.25
C HIS A 61 -1.98 18.81 8.41
N GLN A 62 -3.15 18.75 9.05
CA GLN A 62 -4.44 18.58 8.37
C GLN A 62 -4.45 19.49 7.14
N PRO A 63 -5.03 19.05 6.02
CA PRO A 63 -5.30 19.97 4.92
C PRO A 63 -6.02 21.18 5.48
N TRP A 64 -5.72 22.35 4.98
CA TRP A 64 -6.42 23.57 5.33
C TRP A 64 -7.92 23.31 5.31
N PRO A 65 -8.68 23.71 6.33
CA PRO A 65 -10.13 23.58 6.33
C PRO A 65 -10.68 24.12 5.01
N GLY A 66 -11.34 23.24 4.22
CA GLY A 66 -11.92 23.59 2.92
C GLY A 66 -11.15 23.14 1.69
N SER A 67 -10.04 22.41 1.82
CA SER A 67 -9.36 21.80 0.66
C SER A 67 -9.80 20.33 0.51
N ASP A 68 -10.69 20.07 -0.44
CA ASP A 68 -11.10 18.72 -0.86
C ASP A 68 -10.05 18.05 -1.79
N SER A 69 -8.92 18.69 -2.02
CA SER A 69 -7.88 18.19 -2.91
C SER A 69 -6.99 17.18 -2.18
N PRO A 70 -6.67 16.05 -2.82
CA PRO A 70 -5.73 15.10 -2.26
C PRO A 70 -4.36 15.75 -2.04
N ASN A 71 -3.70 15.38 -0.95
CA ASN A 71 -2.44 16.00 -0.53
C ASN A 71 -1.21 15.37 -1.18
N ALA A 72 -1.33 14.16 -1.68
CA ALA A 72 -0.25 13.46 -2.35
C ALA A 72 -0.80 12.58 -3.48
N PHE A 73 -0.06 12.54 -4.59
CA PHE A 73 -0.47 11.80 -5.78
C PHE A 73 0.60 10.79 -6.18
N VAL A 74 0.14 9.60 -6.60
CA VAL A 74 0.98 8.61 -7.25
C VAL A 74 0.22 8.09 -8.47
N ASP A 75 0.79 8.21 -9.68
CA ASP A 75 0.08 7.75 -10.87
C ASP A 75 0.06 6.22 -10.95
N THR A 76 1.21 5.58 -10.67
CA THR A 76 1.30 4.11 -10.58
C THR A 76 2.08 3.69 -9.33
N ALA A 77 1.45 2.92 -8.47
CA ALA A 77 2.07 2.36 -7.27
C ALA A 77 2.31 0.85 -7.45
N ASN A 78 3.55 0.44 -7.31
CA ASN A 78 3.95 -0.96 -7.35
C ASN A 78 4.49 -1.37 -5.99
N ALA A 79 3.93 -2.42 -5.39
CA ALA A 79 4.45 -3.01 -4.17
C ALA A 79 4.65 -4.50 -4.39
N THR A 80 5.85 -4.99 -4.12
CA THR A 80 6.20 -6.41 -4.25
C THR A 80 6.74 -6.93 -2.93
N ILE A 81 6.16 -8.02 -2.43
CA ILE A 81 6.64 -8.72 -1.23
C ILE A 81 7.18 -10.06 -1.68
N GLU A 82 8.51 -10.18 -1.70
CA GLU A 82 9.25 -11.36 -2.11
C GLU A 82 9.66 -12.21 -0.90
N GLY A 83 9.75 -11.59 0.29
CA GLY A 83 10.24 -12.22 1.51
C GLY A 83 9.96 -11.40 2.76
N GLY A 84 10.69 -11.70 3.84
CA GLY A 84 10.56 -11.02 5.11
C GLY A 84 9.36 -11.49 5.95
N THR A 85 9.10 -10.80 7.06
CA THR A 85 8.02 -11.10 7.99
C THR A 85 7.09 -9.90 8.15
N ILE A 86 5.83 -10.08 7.80
CA ILE A 86 4.77 -9.10 7.98
C ILE A 86 4.03 -9.46 9.27
N LYS A 87 4.30 -8.69 10.35
CA LYS A 87 3.90 -9.03 11.71
C LYS A 87 2.54 -8.47 12.07
N GLY A 88 1.83 -9.24 12.90
CA GLY A 88 0.64 -8.92 13.66
C GLY A 88 -0.31 -7.92 13.03
N SER A 89 -1.41 -8.34 12.43
CA SER A 89 -2.46 -7.45 11.90
C SER A 89 -1.97 -6.27 11.04
N ALA A 90 -0.77 -6.38 10.46
CA ALA A 90 -0.22 -5.34 9.60
C ALA A 90 -1.13 -5.07 8.38
N LEU A 91 -1.08 -3.84 7.92
CA LEU A 91 -1.89 -3.37 6.80
C LEU A 91 -1.01 -3.28 5.56
N VAL A 92 -1.36 -4.01 4.51
CA VAL A 92 -0.63 -4.02 3.24
C VAL A 92 -1.52 -3.43 2.16
N TYR A 93 -1.16 -2.24 1.69
CA TYR A 93 -1.91 -1.50 0.68
C TYR A 93 -1.14 -1.47 -0.65
N GLY A 94 -1.85 -1.67 -1.75
CA GLY A 94 -1.32 -1.35 -3.07
C GLY A 94 -1.22 0.16 -3.30
N GLY A 95 -2.24 0.90 -2.86
CA GLY A 95 -2.30 2.36 -2.95
C GLY A 95 -1.74 3.08 -1.73
N GLY A 96 -2.20 4.30 -1.53
CA GLY A 96 -1.74 5.15 -0.45
C GLY A 96 -2.66 5.20 0.76
N GLU A 97 -2.25 5.95 1.76
CA GLU A 97 -2.99 6.16 3.01
C GLU A 97 -3.55 7.58 3.12
N GLY A 98 -4.63 7.71 3.88
CA GLY A 98 -5.24 8.99 4.23
C GLY A 98 -5.84 9.70 3.03
N MET A 99 -5.57 10.98 2.85
CA MET A 99 -6.09 11.79 1.73
C MET A 99 -5.21 11.72 0.47
N SER A 100 -4.45 10.64 0.29
CA SER A 100 -3.67 10.43 -0.92
C SER A 100 -4.53 9.93 -2.08
N GLN A 101 -4.09 10.21 -3.30
CA GLN A 101 -4.68 9.67 -4.50
C GLN A 101 -3.66 8.81 -5.26
N THR A 102 -4.09 7.63 -5.69
CA THR A 102 -3.28 6.74 -6.52
C THR A 102 -4.05 6.44 -7.80
N GLY A 103 -3.39 6.49 -8.94
CA GLY A 103 -3.99 6.10 -10.23
C GLY A 103 -4.19 4.58 -10.28
N ASN A 104 -3.16 3.84 -10.63
CA ASN A 104 -3.19 2.37 -10.63
C ASN A 104 -2.33 1.79 -9.52
N THR A 105 -2.72 0.63 -9.00
CA THR A 105 -1.93 -0.10 -8.01
C THR A 105 -1.67 -1.53 -8.44
N ASN A 106 -0.43 -2.00 -8.25
CA ASN A 106 -0.03 -3.37 -8.48
C ASN A 106 0.64 -3.90 -7.20
N LEU A 107 -0.08 -4.74 -6.47
CA LEU A 107 0.44 -5.40 -5.27
C LEU A 107 0.73 -6.86 -5.60
N ASN A 108 2.00 -7.25 -5.57
CA ASN A 108 2.43 -8.62 -5.85
C ASN A 108 2.99 -9.26 -4.58
N ILE A 109 2.43 -10.40 -4.19
CA ILE A 109 2.88 -11.16 -3.01
C ILE A 109 3.36 -12.52 -3.48
N THR A 110 4.67 -12.66 -3.57
CA THR A 110 5.35 -13.87 -4.11
C THR A 110 6.09 -14.66 -3.03
N GLY A 111 6.24 -14.09 -1.83
CA GLY A 111 6.91 -14.73 -0.71
C GLY A 111 6.65 -14.01 0.60
N GLY A 112 7.42 -14.39 1.63
CA GLY A 112 7.32 -13.82 2.97
C GLY A 112 6.43 -14.61 3.93
N THR A 113 6.52 -14.28 5.21
CA THR A 113 5.71 -14.84 6.28
C THR A 113 4.72 -13.78 6.77
N PHE A 114 3.44 -14.13 6.82
CA PHE A 114 2.35 -13.22 7.19
C PHE A 114 1.67 -13.72 8.46
N ASP A 115 1.58 -12.84 9.47
CA ASP A 115 0.84 -13.07 10.70
C ASP A 115 -0.41 -12.19 10.72
N LYS A 116 -1.54 -12.75 10.25
CA LYS A 116 -2.87 -12.12 10.25
C LYS A 116 -2.92 -10.72 9.58
N ALA A 117 -2.20 -10.54 8.49
CA ALA A 117 -2.20 -9.27 7.76
C ALA A 117 -3.53 -9.00 7.05
N TYR A 118 -3.80 -7.72 6.81
CA TYR A 118 -4.87 -7.26 5.94
C TYR A 118 -4.27 -6.78 4.62
N ILE A 119 -4.64 -7.44 3.54
CA ILE A 119 -4.14 -7.16 2.19
C ILE A 119 -5.22 -6.39 1.42
N ILE A 120 -4.89 -5.19 0.99
CA ILE A 120 -5.84 -4.27 0.36
C ILE A 120 -5.22 -3.76 -0.94
N PRO A 121 -5.72 -4.17 -2.12
CA PRO A 121 -5.17 -3.74 -3.40
C PRO A 121 -5.22 -2.22 -3.59
N GLY A 122 -6.27 -1.57 -3.12
CA GLY A 122 -6.38 -0.10 -3.13
C GLY A 122 -5.68 0.58 -1.97
N GLY A 123 -6.14 1.77 -1.61
CA GLY A 123 -5.61 2.54 -0.49
C GLY A 123 -6.42 2.39 0.80
N SER A 124 -5.88 2.92 1.89
CA SER A 124 -6.60 3.10 3.15
C SER A 124 -7.04 4.54 3.31
N ASN A 125 -8.35 4.78 3.35
CA ASN A 125 -8.99 6.11 3.34
C ASN A 125 -8.65 6.96 2.10
N GLY A 126 -7.72 6.54 1.25
CA GLY A 126 -7.36 7.22 0.01
C GLY A 126 -8.26 6.84 -1.16
N THR A 127 -8.02 7.47 -2.29
CA THR A 127 -8.73 7.19 -3.54
C THR A 127 -7.80 6.48 -4.52
N THR A 128 -8.29 5.39 -5.13
CA THR A 128 -7.66 4.78 -6.31
C THR A 128 -8.56 5.04 -7.50
N THR A 129 -8.08 5.83 -8.45
CA THR A 129 -8.88 6.33 -9.61
C THR A 129 -8.83 5.42 -10.83
N GLY A 130 -8.00 4.39 -10.79
CA GLY A 130 -7.89 3.38 -11.82
C GLY A 130 -8.13 1.98 -11.27
N THR A 131 -7.30 1.04 -11.69
CA THR A 131 -7.38 -0.35 -11.27
C THR A 131 -6.48 -0.62 -10.06
N ALA A 132 -7.08 -1.15 -9.00
CA ALA A 132 -6.37 -1.70 -7.85
C ALA A 132 -6.23 -3.22 -8.02
N LYS A 133 -5.01 -3.68 -8.28
CA LYS A 133 -4.70 -5.10 -8.50
C LYS A 133 -3.89 -5.67 -7.35
N VAL A 134 -4.26 -6.87 -6.89
CA VAL A 134 -3.40 -7.73 -6.07
C VAL A 134 -3.25 -9.09 -6.73
N GLU A 135 -2.02 -9.58 -6.77
CA GLU A 135 -1.68 -10.94 -7.20
C GLU A 135 -0.97 -11.67 -6.05
N ILE A 136 -1.45 -12.87 -5.71
CA ILE A 136 -0.94 -13.66 -4.59
C ILE A 136 -0.55 -15.02 -5.11
N SER A 137 0.72 -15.38 -5.00
CA SER A 137 1.29 -16.66 -5.43
C SER A 137 1.95 -17.47 -4.32
N THR A 138 1.78 -17.05 -3.05
CA THR A 138 2.36 -17.72 -1.87
C THR A 138 1.31 -17.97 -0.80
N ASP A 139 1.67 -18.74 0.23
CA ASP A 139 0.78 -19.08 1.36
C ASP A 139 0.70 -17.91 2.35
N ILE A 140 -0.47 -17.28 2.44
CA ILE A 140 -0.82 -16.26 3.43
C ILE A 140 -2.11 -16.65 4.18
N LYS A 141 -2.24 -17.94 4.49
CA LYS A 141 -3.45 -18.60 5.01
C LYS A 141 -4.09 -17.94 6.23
N ASP A 142 -3.35 -17.17 7.00
CA ASP A 142 -3.87 -16.48 8.19
C ASP A 142 -4.30 -15.03 7.90
N SER A 143 -4.13 -14.56 6.66
CA SER A 143 -4.40 -13.19 6.25
C SER A 143 -5.72 -13.03 5.51
N ILE A 144 -6.24 -11.81 5.53
CA ILE A 144 -7.51 -11.43 4.88
C ILE A 144 -7.19 -10.53 3.70
N VAL A 145 -7.74 -10.86 2.53
CA VAL A 145 -7.73 -10.00 1.36
C VAL A 145 -9.08 -9.29 1.27
N GLN A 146 -9.07 -7.97 1.20
CA GLN A 146 -10.29 -7.18 1.02
C GLN A 146 -10.06 -6.07 0.00
N GLY A 147 -11.00 -5.92 -0.93
CA GLY A 147 -10.86 -5.00 -2.05
C GLY A 147 -10.69 -3.54 -1.61
N ILE A 148 -11.42 -3.14 -0.58
CA ILE A 148 -11.40 -1.78 -0.03
C ILE A 148 -11.52 -1.82 1.50
N LYS A 149 -10.85 -0.90 2.19
CA LYS A 149 -11.01 -0.75 3.63
C LYS A 149 -11.85 0.47 3.97
N ARG A 150 -11.46 1.61 3.46
CA ARG A 150 -12.17 2.90 3.52
C ARG A 150 -11.65 3.72 2.35
N GLY A 151 -12.44 4.63 1.82
CA GLY A 151 -12.06 5.42 0.64
C GLY A 151 -12.80 4.94 -0.61
N LYS A 152 -12.26 5.23 -1.78
CA LYS A 152 -12.86 4.91 -3.07
C LYS A 152 -11.87 4.18 -3.98
N THR A 153 -12.32 3.13 -4.64
CA THR A 153 -11.57 2.42 -5.68
C THR A 153 -12.52 2.14 -6.84
N GLU A 154 -12.12 2.48 -8.06
CA GLU A 154 -13.00 2.32 -9.23
C GLU A 154 -13.07 0.86 -9.68
N ASN A 155 -11.91 0.22 -9.84
CA ASN A 155 -11.83 -1.18 -10.26
C ASN A 155 -10.92 -1.97 -9.32
N ILE A 156 -11.35 -3.16 -8.94
CA ILE A 156 -10.58 -4.05 -8.04
C ILE A 156 -10.38 -5.39 -8.76
N VAL A 157 -9.14 -5.85 -8.77
CA VAL A 157 -8.75 -7.16 -9.30
C VAL A 157 -7.99 -7.91 -8.22
N ILE A 158 -8.53 -9.04 -7.78
CA ILE A 158 -7.89 -9.94 -6.82
C ILE A 158 -7.60 -11.26 -7.56
N ASP A 159 -6.33 -11.57 -7.73
CA ASP A 159 -5.84 -12.74 -8.46
C ASP A 159 -5.06 -13.65 -7.49
N ILE A 160 -5.65 -14.78 -7.13
CA ILE A 160 -5.05 -15.78 -6.24
C ILE A 160 -4.61 -16.96 -7.10
N LYS A 161 -3.30 -17.13 -7.22
CA LYS A 161 -2.68 -18.14 -8.07
C LYS A 161 -2.80 -19.54 -7.49
N THR A 162 -2.67 -20.53 -8.37
CA THR A 162 -2.66 -21.94 -7.97
C THR A 162 -1.64 -22.22 -6.87
N GLY A 163 -2.09 -22.87 -5.79
CA GLY A 163 -1.27 -23.23 -4.63
C GLY A 163 -1.20 -22.18 -3.53
N ALA A 164 -1.58 -20.92 -3.81
CA ALA A 164 -1.67 -19.90 -2.77
C ALA A 164 -2.86 -20.19 -1.83
N LYS A 165 -2.68 -19.85 -0.54
CA LYS A 165 -3.72 -20.00 0.49
C LYS A 165 -3.98 -18.67 1.17
N VAL A 166 -5.24 -18.32 1.32
CA VAL A 166 -5.72 -17.09 1.94
C VAL A 166 -6.83 -17.48 2.94
N ASN A 167 -6.92 -16.78 4.06
CA ASN A 167 -7.99 -17.06 5.04
C ASN A 167 -9.37 -16.66 4.51
N LYS A 168 -9.51 -15.38 4.12
CA LYS A 168 -10.77 -14.82 3.61
C LYS A 168 -10.50 -13.84 2.48
N VAL A 169 -11.45 -13.77 1.55
CA VAL A 169 -11.42 -12.81 0.45
C VAL A 169 -12.76 -12.08 0.38
N TYR A 170 -12.69 -10.76 0.37
CA TYR A 170 -13.82 -9.86 0.17
C TYR A 170 -13.51 -8.95 -1.01
N ALA A 171 -14.29 -8.97 -2.06
CA ALA A 171 -14.04 -8.16 -3.25
C ALA A 171 -14.46 -6.69 -3.08
N GLY A 172 -15.36 -6.41 -2.16
CA GLY A 172 -15.83 -5.06 -1.88
C GLY A 172 -16.55 -4.97 -0.54
#